data_03e14be44cb99d2cd787ffc301168404
#
_entry.id   03e14be44cb99d2cd787ffc301168404
#
_cell.length_a   1.000
_cell.length_b   1.000
_cell.length_c   1.000
_cell.angle_alpha   90.00
_cell.angle_beta   90.00
_cell.angle_gamma   90.00
#
_symmetry.space_group_name_H-M   'P 1'
#
loop_
_entity.id
_entity.type
_entity.pdbx_description
1 polymer ?
#
loop_
_entity_poly.entity_id
_entity_poly.type
_entity_poly.pdbx_seq_one_letter_code
_entity_poly.pdbx_strand_id
1 'polypeptide(L)'
;VKIHRSPVALSAVFVESAKVRKNEWDDKPGWQAYGLSNANKTSKYEGGSSIQIDFDRTFGRKGIFRYRTTLFSFMGWMSNLNMKNRYTSVSAYEKALQAWNDAQGVGDKPMLQIHPTVRWENTIDIKATKYLTTTFNFQLYYNRAQNVDVQTRTLLQVGLTYTFKNKPKP
;
A
#
# COMPACT_ATOMS: atom_id res chain seq x y z
N VAL A 1 0.86 21.19 3.66
CA VAL A 1 1.51 19.85 3.58
C VAL A 1 1.64 19.33 4.99
N LYS A 2 1.17 18.11 5.22
CA LYS A 2 1.37 17.40 6.49
C LYS A 2 2.22 16.17 6.21
N ILE A 3 3.20 15.93 7.05
CA ILE A 3 4.09 14.79 6.96
C ILE A 3 4.01 14.02 8.26
N HIS A 4 3.64 12.74 8.17
CA HIS A 4 3.60 11.82 9.29
C HIS A 4 4.72 10.80 9.12
N ARG A 5 5.49 10.57 10.16
CA ARG A 5 6.57 9.58 10.19
C ARG A 5 6.33 8.62 11.33
N SER A 6 6.42 7.35 11.05
CA SER A 6 6.44 6.32 12.07
C SER A 6 7.75 5.52 11.93
N PRO A 7 8.69 5.68 12.85
CA PRO A 7 9.94 4.91 12.81
C PRO A 7 9.70 3.42 13.04
N VAL A 8 8.60 3.09 13.72
CA VAL A 8 8.15 1.72 13.93
C VAL A 8 6.71 1.59 13.47
N ALA A 9 6.46 0.70 12.54
CA ALA A 9 5.14 0.34 12.06
C ALA A 9 5.01 -1.19 12.00
N LEU A 10 3.83 -1.70 12.30
CA LEU A 10 3.52 -3.12 12.27
C LEU A 10 2.42 -3.38 11.24
N SER A 11 2.62 -4.42 10.44
CA SER A 11 1.62 -4.95 9.53
C SER A 11 1.45 -6.45 9.80
N ALA A 12 0.20 -6.91 9.83
CA ALA A 12 -0.11 -8.31 10.01
C ALA A 12 -1.19 -8.74 9.01
N VAL A 13 -1.00 -9.91 8.41
CA VAL A 13 -1.97 -10.55 7.53
C VAL A 13 -2.23 -11.95 8.04
N PHE A 14 -3.51 -12.29 8.23
CA PHE A 14 -3.96 -13.61 8.66
C PHE A 14 -4.85 -14.21 7.57
N VAL A 15 -4.60 -15.47 7.25
CA VAL A 15 -5.38 -16.23 6.27
C VAL A 15 -5.96 -17.46 6.95
N GLU A 16 -7.27 -17.48 7.15
CA GLU A 16 -7.94 -18.49 7.96
C GLU A 16 -8.31 -19.75 7.19
N SER A 17 -8.62 -19.67 5.89
CA SER A 17 -9.14 -20.79 5.13
C SER A 17 -8.34 -21.13 3.88
N ALA A 18 -8.37 -22.41 3.50
CA ALA A 18 -7.76 -22.89 2.27
C ALA A 18 -8.37 -22.28 0.99
N LYS A 19 -9.67 -21.89 1.02
CA LYS A 19 -10.34 -21.21 -0.10
C LYS A 19 -9.77 -19.82 -0.32
N VAL A 20 -9.49 -19.09 0.76
CA VAL A 20 -8.87 -17.77 0.70
C VAL A 20 -7.41 -17.86 0.24
N ARG A 21 -6.77 -19.02 0.41
CA ARG A 21 -5.41 -19.28 -0.05
C ARG A 21 -5.31 -19.57 -1.54
N LYS A 22 -6.44 -19.84 -2.21
CA LYS A 22 -6.51 -20.11 -3.65
C LYS A 22 -7.21 -18.93 -4.33
N ASN A 23 -6.47 -18.21 -5.16
CA ASN A 23 -7.06 -17.13 -5.94
C ASN A 23 -7.69 -17.72 -7.21
N GLU A 24 -9.01 -17.68 -7.32
CA GLU A 24 -9.74 -18.22 -8.48
C GLU A 24 -9.59 -17.37 -9.75
N TRP A 25 -9.10 -16.12 -9.63
CA TRP A 25 -8.99 -15.15 -10.73
C TRP A 25 -7.60 -15.09 -11.36
N ASP A 26 -6.61 -15.59 -10.66
CA ASP A 26 -5.21 -15.62 -11.09
C ASP A 26 -4.73 -17.07 -10.94
N ASP A 27 -4.06 -17.64 -11.91
CA ASP A 27 -3.44 -18.98 -11.82
C ASP A 27 -2.38 -19.10 -10.70
N LYS A 28 -2.22 -18.04 -9.92
CA LYS A 28 -1.33 -17.98 -8.76
C LYS A 28 -2.03 -18.53 -7.51
N PRO A 29 -1.30 -19.33 -6.71
CA PRO A 29 -1.83 -19.79 -5.43
C PRO A 29 -2.26 -18.60 -4.54
N GLY A 30 -3.43 -18.67 -3.92
CA GLY A 30 -3.98 -17.58 -3.11
C GLY A 30 -3.09 -17.10 -1.97
N TRP A 31 -2.20 -17.97 -1.44
CA TRP A 31 -1.22 -17.56 -0.44
C TRP A 31 -0.23 -16.51 -0.96
N GLN A 32 0.08 -16.50 -2.28
CA GLN A 32 0.93 -15.48 -2.89
C GLN A 32 0.22 -14.13 -2.95
N ALA A 33 -1.09 -14.10 -3.20
CA ALA A 33 -1.88 -12.87 -3.22
C ALA A 33 -1.86 -12.13 -1.87
N TYR A 34 -1.69 -12.86 -0.77
CA TYR A 34 -1.54 -12.30 0.58
C TYR A 34 -0.09 -12.08 0.99
N GLY A 35 0.87 -12.32 0.10
CA GLY A 35 2.29 -12.14 0.36
C GLY A 35 2.86 -13.14 1.35
N LEU A 36 2.28 -14.34 1.43
CA LEU A 36 2.80 -15.43 2.25
C LEU A 36 3.91 -16.16 1.50
N SER A 37 4.86 -16.76 2.22
CA SER A 37 6.03 -17.44 1.60
C SER A 37 5.73 -18.83 1.06
N ASN A 38 4.69 -19.49 1.56
CA ASN A 38 4.22 -20.79 1.11
C ASN A 38 2.78 -21.10 1.57
N ALA A 39 2.17 -22.15 1.04
CA ALA A 39 0.81 -22.57 1.35
C ALA A 39 0.57 -22.95 2.84
N ASN A 40 1.61 -23.32 3.57
CA ASN A 40 1.51 -23.75 4.97
C ASN A 40 1.60 -22.56 5.95
N LYS A 41 1.97 -21.37 5.46
CA LYS A 41 1.96 -20.16 6.27
C LYS A 41 0.58 -19.54 6.26
N THR A 42 0.09 -19.21 7.46
CA THR A 42 -1.23 -18.60 7.67
C THR A 42 -1.15 -17.16 8.13
N SER A 43 0.04 -16.69 8.49
CA SER A 43 0.25 -15.35 9.03
C SER A 43 1.52 -14.73 8.50
N LYS A 44 1.49 -13.41 8.32
CA LYS A 44 2.62 -12.56 7.97
C LYS A 44 2.69 -11.41 8.96
N TYR A 45 3.87 -11.19 9.50
CA TYR A 45 4.19 -10.05 10.36
C TYR A 45 5.33 -9.25 9.74
N GLU A 46 5.17 -7.96 9.65
CA GLU A 46 6.20 -7.06 9.18
C GLU A 46 6.35 -5.89 10.15
N GLY A 47 7.57 -5.67 10.59
CA GLY A 47 7.97 -4.48 11.32
C GLY A 47 8.80 -3.58 10.41
N GLY A 48 8.60 -2.28 10.49
CA GLY A 48 9.27 -1.37 9.60
C GLY A 48 9.08 0.09 9.96
N SER A 49 9.38 0.93 9.00
CA SER A 49 9.16 2.38 9.08
C SER A 49 8.13 2.82 8.06
N SER A 50 7.33 3.80 8.39
CA SER A 50 6.38 4.40 7.46
C SER A 50 6.55 5.91 7.38
N ILE A 51 6.22 6.44 6.21
CA ILE A 51 6.10 7.87 5.96
C ILE A 51 4.78 8.13 5.24
N GLN A 52 4.06 9.16 5.66
CA GLN A 52 2.87 9.64 4.98
C GLN A 52 3.00 11.14 4.74
N ILE A 53 2.67 11.57 3.54
CA ILE A 53 2.68 12.97 3.11
C ILE A 53 1.28 13.28 2.60
N ASP A 54 0.62 14.23 3.26
CA ASP A 54 -0.70 14.73 2.87
C ASP A 54 -0.57 16.15 2.36
N PHE A 55 -1.20 16.39 1.22
CA PHE A 55 -1.33 17.71 0.65
C PHE A 55 -2.79 17.96 0.27
N ASP A 56 -3.32 19.10 0.70
CA ASP A 56 -4.68 19.55 0.39
C ASP A 56 -4.62 21.04 0.07
N ARG A 57 -5.07 21.41 -1.10
CA ARG A 57 -5.12 22.81 -1.52
C ARG A 57 -6.28 23.09 -2.45
N THR A 58 -6.87 24.25 -2.24
CA THR A 58 -7.93 24.78 -3.08
C THR A 58 -7.37 25.89 -3.96
N PHE A 59 -7.72 25.87 -5.25
CA PHE A 59 -7.23 26.78 -6.28
C PHE A 59 -8.40 27.46 -7.02
N GLY A 60 -8.08 28.55 -7.69
CA GLY A 60 -8.99 29.28 -8.58
C GLY A 60 -9.88 30.28 -7.85
N ARG A 61 -10.51 31.16 -8.63
CA ARG A 61 -11.50 32.10 -8.09
C ARG A 61 -12.66 31.32 -7.47
N LYS A 62 -13.04 31.65 -6.22
CA LYS A 62 -14.12 31.00 -5.45
C LYS A 62 -13.87 29.51 -5.11
N GLY A 63 -12.61 29.03 -5.16
CA GLY A 63 -12.29 27.67 -4.77
C GLY A 63 -12.90 26.59 -5.69
N ILE A 64 -12.84 26.82 -7.00
CA ILE A 64 -13.43 25.91 -8.02
C ILE A 64 -12.71 24.58 -8.03
N PHE A 65 -11.39 24.57 -7.84
CA PHE A 65 -10.56 23.35 -7.86
C PHE A 65 -10.02 23.05 -6.47
N ARG A 66 -10.18 21.83 -6.02
CA ARG A 66 -9.51 21.32 -4.82
C ARG A 66 -8.71 20.10 -5.20
N TYR A 67 -7.42 20.13 -4.91
CA TYR A 67 -6.52 19.00 -5.09
C TYR A 67 -6.11 18.46 -3.73
N ARG A 68 -6.30 17.15 -3.56
CA ARG A 68 -5.86 16.40 -2.40
C ARG A 68 -4.99 15.24 -2.86
N THR A 69 -3.87 15.05 -2.21
CA THR A 69 -3.03 13.88 -2.45
C THR A 69 -2.48 13.34 -1.14
N THR A 70 -2.48 12.03 -1.03
CA THR A 70 -1.87 11.28 0.06
C THR A 70 -0.89 10.29 -0.53
N LEU A 71 0.37 10.42 -0.17
CA LEU A 71 1.41 9.45 -0.45
C LEU A 71 1.77 8.75 0.85
N PHE A 72 1.53 7.45 0.89
CA PHE A 72 1.95 6.58 1.98
C PHE A 72 3.00 5.60 1.47
N SER A 73 4.10 5.46 2.23
CA SER A 73 5.09 4.43 1.99
C SER A 73 5.42 3.72 3.30
N PHE A 74 5.39 2.40 3.26
CA PHE A 74 5.85 1.54 4.33
C PHE A 74 7.02 0.70 3.82
N MET A 75 8.10 0.67 4.58
CA MET A 75 9.27 -0.16 4.30
C MET A 75 9.43 -1.16 5.44
N GLY A 76 9.10 -2.42 5.16
CA GLY A 76 9.29 -3.52 6.09
C GLY A 76 10.75 -3.98 6.05
N TRP A 77 11.45 -3.89 7.18
CA TRP A 77 12.83 -4.34 7.34
C TRP A 77 12.97 -5.44 8.40
N MET A 78 11.86 -5.80 9.03
CA MET A 78 11.72 -6.98 9.89
C MET A 78 10.50 -7.77 9.45
N SER A 79 10.66 -9.05 9.14
CA SER A 79 9.53 -9.91 8.77
C SER A 79 9.79 -11.36 9.19
N ASN A 80 8.70 -12.10 9.45
CA ASN A 80 8.74 -13.53 9.63
C ASN A 80 8.77 -14.31 8.29
N LEU A 81 8.78 -13.61 7.16
CA LEU A 81 8.83 -14.20 5.83
C LEU A 81 10.25 -14.30 5.33
N ASN A 82 10.70 -15.51 5.12
CA ASN A 82 11.95 -15.79 4.41
C ASN A 82 11.61 -16.66 3.22
N MET A 83 11.98 -16.21 2.04
CA MET A 83 11.99 -17.04 0.82
C MET A 83 13.36 -17.70 0.68
N LYS A 84 13.44 -18.74 -0.14
CA LYS A 84 14.72 -19.41 -0.40
C LYS A 84 15.76 -18.37 -0.85
N ASN A 85 16.85 -18.25 -0.09
CA ASN A 85 17.97 -17.32 -0.30
C ASN A 85 17.60 -15.82 -0.29
N ARG A 86 16.34 -15.48 0.04
CA ARG A 86 15.86 -14.10 0.12
C ARG A 86 15.29 -13.82 1.49
N TYR A 87 15.85 -12.85 2.16
CA TYR A 87 15.55 -12.51 3.55
C TYR A 87 14.93 -11.12 3.60
N THR A 88 13.84 -11.00 4.31
CA THR A 88 13.15 -9.72 4.57
C THR A 88 13.45 -9.18 5.96
N SER A 89 14.16 -9.97 6.80
CA SER A 89 14.67 -9.57 8.10
C SER A 89 16.19 -9.38 7.99
N VAL A 90 16.66 -8.21 8.42
CA VAL A 90 18.10 -7.89 8.42
C VAL A 90 18.89 -8.89 9.26
N SER A 91 18.39 -9.21 10.45
CA SER A 91 19.08 -10.17 11.35
C SER A 91 19.13 -11.60 10.77
N ALA A 92 18.10 -12.03 10.06
CA ALA A 92 18.11 -13.33 9.38
C ALA A 92 19.05 -13.35 8.18
N TYR A 93 19.10 -12.23 7.43
CA TYR A 93 20.04 -12.06 6.33
C TYR A 93 21.49 -12.11 6.80
N GLU A 94 21.83 -11.38 7.88
CA GLU A 94 23.18 -11.35 8.44
C GLU A 94 23.65 -12.76 8.88
N LYS A 95 22.76 -13.50 9.58
CA LYS A 95 23.06 -14.90 9.95
C LYS A 95 23.27 -15.79 8.74
N ALA A 96 22.44 -15.66 7.72
CA ALA A 96 22.59 -16.46 6.50
C ALA A 96 23.85 -16.09 5.72
N LEU A 97 24.19 -14.81 5.67
CA LEU A 97 25.41 -14.32 5.02
C LEU A 97 26.67 -14.81 5.75
N GLN A 98 26.65 -14.81 7.08
CA GLN A 98 27.73 -15.36 7.88
C GLN A 98 27.90 -16.86 7.62
N ALA A 99 26.82 -17.63 7.67
CA ALA A 99 26.85 -19.05 7.38
C ALA A 99 27.33 -19.36 5.95
N TRP A 100 26.98 -18.53 4.96
CA TRP A 100 27.48 -18.66 3.59
C TRP A 100 28.98 -18.35 3.48
N ASN A 101 29.47 -17.34 4.20
CA ASN A 101 30.89 -17.02 4.27
C ASN A 101 31.69 -18.15 4.96
N ASP A 102 31.15 -18.70 6.06
CA ASP A 102 31.78 -19.82 6.78
C ASP A 102 31.86 -21.07 5.92
N ALA A 103 30.89 -21.25 5.03
CA ALA A 103 30.88 -22.31 4.00
C ALA A 103 31.73 -21.96 2.76
N GLN A 104 32.62 -20.96 2.84
CA GLN A 104 33.50 -20.52 1.75
C GLN A 104 32.74 -20.15 0.45
N GLY A 105 31.52 -19.64 0.59
CA GLY A 105 30.73 -19.20 -0.55
C GLY A 105 30.06 -20.34 -1.35
N VAL A 106 29.97 -21.53 -0.78
CA VAL A 106 29.27 -22.66 -1.41
C VAL A 106 27.76 -22.45 -1.34
N GLY A 107 27.07 -22.60 -2.48
CA GLY A 107 25.63 -22.43 -2.62
C GLY A 107 25.22 -21.01 -3.04
N ASP A 108 23.90 -20.78 -3.06
CA ASP A 108 23.35 -19.51 -3.49
C ASP A 108 23.60 -18.42 -2.45
N LYS A 109 24.15 -17.29 -2.87
CA LYS A 109 24.42 -16.14 -1.99
C LYS A 109 23.11 -15.59 -1.41
N PRO A 110 23.02 -15.41 -0.08
CA PRO A 110 21.88 -14.75 0.54
C PRO A 110 21.66 -13.36 -0.01
N MET A 111 20.41 -12.96 -0.18
CA MET A 111 20.04 -11.65 -0.68
C MET A 111 19.04 -10.98 0.28
N LEU A 112 19.38 -9.77 0.73
CA LEU A 112 18.42 -8.95 1.48
C LEU A 112 17.40 -8.37 0.51
N GLN A 113 16.13 -8.64 0.76
CA GLN A 113 15.05 -8.14 -0.06
C GLN A 113 14.08 -7.33 0.79
N ILE A 114 14.15 -6.02 0.65
CA ILE A 114 13.23 -5.08 1.29
C ILE A 114 12.18 -4.71 0.25
N HIS A 115 10.89 -4.88 0.62
CA HIS A 115 9.78 -4.57 -0.25
C HIS A 115 9.03 -3.36 0.29
N PRO A 116 9.15 -2.19 -0.35
CA PRO A 116 8.30 -1.07 -0.01
C PRO A 116 6.85 -1.36 -0.42
N THR A 117 5.92 -1.00 0.44
CA THR A 117 4.51 -0.82 0.08
C THR A 117 4.32 0.66 -0.19
N VAL A 118 3.78 1.02 -1.35
CA VAL A 118 3.49 2.41 -1.72
C VAL A 118 2.02 2.52 -2.07
N ARG A 119 1.33 3.48 -1.47
CA ARG A 119 -0.03 3.87 -1.79
C ARG A 119 -0.05 5.36 -2.08
N TRP A 120 -0.44 5.70 -3.29
CA TRP A 120 -0.56 7.08 -3.70
C TRP A 120 -1.98 7.35 -4.20
N GLU A 121 -2.67 8.21 -3.49
CA GLU A 121 -4.04 8.59 -3.74
C GLU A 121 -4.11 10.05 -4.15
N ASN A 122 -4.80 10.34 -5.25
CA ASN A 122 -5.01 11.67 -5.75
C ASN A 122 -6.49 11.91 -5.98
N THR A 123 -6.97 13.04 -5.53
CA THR A 123 -8.36 13.47 -5.73
C THR A 123 -8.37 14.90 -6.23
N ILE A 124 -9.05 15.12 -7.33
CA ILE A 124 -9.32 16.45 -7.88
C ILE A 124 -10.82 16.67 -7.85
N ASP A 125 -11.28 17.62 -7.05
CA ASP A 125 -12.67 18.06 -7.01
C ASP A 125 -12.80 19.34 -7.85
N ILE A 126 -13.72 19.35 -8.81
CA ILE A 126 -14.02 20.46 -9.69
C ILE A 126 -15.46 20.88 -9.45
N LYS A 127 -15.69 22.06 -8.89
CA LYS A 127 -17.01 22.66 -8.73
C LYS A 127 -17.39 23.38 -10.01
N ALA A 128 -18.02 22.66 -10.94
CA ALA A 128 -18.44 23.24 -12.23
C ALA A 128 -19.54 24.29 -12.04
N THR A 129 -20.44 24.08 -11.09
CA THR A 129 -21.49 25.04 -10.72
C THR A 129 -21.76 25.01 -9.21
N LYS A 130 -22.71 25.84 -8.75
CA LYS A 130 -23.24 25.83 -7.38
C LYS A 130 -23.77 24.44 -6.94
N TYR A 131 -24.19 23.64 -7.90
CA TYR A 131 -24.88 22.37 -7.66
C TYR A 131 -24.14 21.16 -8.22
N LEU A 132 -23.17 21.34 -9.09
CA LEU A 132 -22.47 20.28 -9.79
C LEU A 132 -21.00 20.23 -9.37
N THR A 133 -20.60 19.08 -8.85
CA THR A 133 -19.21 18.78 -8.52
C THR A 133 -18.77 17.55 -9.27
N THR A 134 -17.64 17.61 -9.94
CA THR A 134 -16.98 16.48 -10.58
C THR A 134 -15.75 16.12 -9.77
N THR A 135 -15.62 14.86 -9.39
CA THR A 135 -14.48 14.35 -8.65
C THR A 135 -13.74 13.31 -9.48
N PHE A 136 -12.47 13.54 -9.69
CA PHE A 136 -11.57 12.60 -10.31
C PHE A 136 -10.64 12.00 -9.25
N ASN A 137 -10.65 10.66 -9.13
CA ASN A 137 -9.79 9.92 -8.22
C ASN A 137 -8.82 9.06 -9.03
N PHE A 138 -7.56 9.14 -8.67
CA PHE A 138 -6.51 8.26 -9.16
C PHE A 138 -5.78 7.64 -7.98
N GLN A 139 -5.70 6.31 -7.95
CA GLN A 139 -5.00 5.55 -6.92
C GLN A 139 -3.95 4.67 -7.57
N LEU A 140 -2.77 4.66 -6.97
CA LEU A 140 -1.69 3.76 -7.30
C LEU A 140 -1.33 2.98 -6.04
N TYR A 141 -1.28 1.66 -6.18
CA TYR A 141 -0.89 0.76 -5.11
C TYR A 141 0.22 -0.16 -5.60
N TYR A 142 1.30 -0.21 -4.85
CA TYR A 142 2.42 -1.08 -5.09
C TYR A 142 2.78 -1.83 -3.82
N ASN A 143 2.74 -3.15 -3.89
CA ASN A 143 3.20 -4.03 -2.82
C ASN A 143 3.80 -5.29 -3.45
N ARG A 144 5.10 -5.30 -3.62
CA ARG A 144 5.81 -6.40 -4.29
C ARG A 144 5.66 -7.74 -3.57
N ALA A 145 5.36 -7.74 -2.27
CA ALA A 145 5.10 -8.98 -1.54
C ALA A 145 3.78 -9.64 -1.97
N GLN A 146 2.83 -8.86 -2.49
CA GLN A 146 1.53 -9.33 -2.98
C GLN A 146 1.51 -9.48 -4.50
N ASN A 147 2.02 -8.48 -5.21
CA ASN A 147 2.06 -8.48 -6.66
C ASN A 147 3.36 -7.85 -7.17
N VAL A 148 3.89 -8.37 -8.27
CA VAL A 148 5.09 -7.82 -8.93
C VAL A 148 4.78 -6.49 -9.61
N ASP A 149 3.52 -6.32 -10.07
CA ASP A 149 3.09 -5.17 -10.84
C ASP A 149 2.43 -4.10 -9.97
N VAL A 150 2.50 -2.87 -10.46
CA VAL A 150 1.81 -1.72 -9.88
C VAL A 150 0.33 -1.81 -10.23
N GLN A 151 -0.52 -1.72 -9.21
CA GLN A 151 -1.97 -1.67 -9.39
C GLN A 151 -2.42 -0.22 -9.46
N THR A 152 -3.24 0.10 -10.45
CA THR A 152 -3.82 1.43 -10.61
C THR A 152 -5.34 1.37 -10.67
N ARG A 153 -5.98 2.37 -10.09
CA ARG A 153 -7.44 2.56 -10.16
C ARG A 153 -7.75 4.01 -10.47
N THR A 154 -8.59 4.21 -11.48
CA THR A 154 -9.10 5.53 -11.85
C THR A 154 -10.62 5.54 -11.71
N LEU A 155 -11.17 6.57 -11.08
CA LEU A 155 -12.60 6.74 -10.88
C LEU A 155 -12.99 8.18 -11.16
N LEU A 156 -14.01 8.37 -12.00
CA LEU A 156 -14.65 9.65 -12.26
C LEU A 156 -16.06 9.63 -11.66
N GLN A 157 -16.36 10.61 -10.80
CA GLN A 157 -17.65 10.77 -10.16
C GLN A 157 -18.25 12.13 -10.48
N VAL A 158 -19.54 12.17 -10.73
CA VAL A 158 -20.29 13.41 -10.90
C VAL A 158 -21.38 13.47 -9.83
N GLY A 159 -21.32 14.48 -8.99
CA GLY A 159 -22.25 14.68 -7.88
C GLY A 159 -23.12 15.93 -8.10
N LEU A 160 -24.41 15.79 -7.81
CA LEU A 160 -25.34 16.91 -7.73
C LEU A 160 -25.66 17.20 -6.27
N THR A 161 -25.43 18.44 -5.84
CA THR A 161 -25.73 18.89 -4.48
C THR A 161 -26.77 19.99 -4.53
N TYR A 162 -27.91 19.77 -3.90
CA TYR A 162 -28.96 20.78 -3.77
C TYR A 162 -29.24 21.03 -2.27
N THR A 163 -29.16 22.30 -1.86
CA THR A 163 -29.44 22.69 -0.48
C THR A 163 -30.81 23.40 -0.41
N PHE A 164 -31.75 22.76 0.23
CA PHE A 164 -33.02 23.38 0.56
C PHE A 164 -32.84 24.36 1.72
N LYS A 165 -33.07 25.64 1.47
CA LYS A 165 -33.12 26.63 2.54
C LYS A 165 -34.58 26.93 2.85
N ASN A 166 -35.08 26.48 3.98
CA ASN A 166 -36.32 26.99 4.55
C ASN A 166 -36.04 28.43 5.00
N LYS A 167 -36.59 29.40 4.29
CA LYS A 167 -36.65 30.74 4.81
C LYS A 167 -37.73 30.73 5.90
N PRO A 168 -37.44 31.19 7.16
CA PRO A 168 -38.50 31.43 8.11
C PRO A 168 -39.42 32.51 7.49
N LYS A 169 -40.72 32.20 7.47
CA LYS A 169 -41.73 33.22 7.10
C LYS A 169 -41.60 34.38 8.09
N PRO A 170 -41.70 35.63 7.60
CA PRO A 170 -41.73 36.83 8.47
C PRO A 170 -42.90 36.79 9.42
#